data_db3c6096bae76eb8abba672001433d1a
#
_entry.id   db3c6096bae76eb8abba672001433d1a
#
_cell.length_a   1.000
_cell.length_b   1.000
_cell.length_c   1.000
_cell.angle_alpha   90.00
_cell.angle_beta   90.00
_cell.angle_gamma   90.00
#
_symmetry.space_group_name_H-M   'P 1'
#
loop_
_entity.id
_entity.type
_entity.pdbx_description
1 polymer ?
#
loop_
_entity_poly.entity_id
_entity_poly.type
_entity_poly.pdbx_seq_one_letter_code
_entity_poly.pdbx_strand_id
1 'polypeptide(L)'
;MNDKWGITDGLMTTVHSTTATQKTVDGPSMKDWRGGRAASGNIIPSSTGAAKAVGKVIPALNGKLTGMSMRVPTLDVSVVDLTVNLAKPATYAEICAAMKEASEGELKGVLGYTEDAVVSSDFLGDTRTSIFDAKAGIALTDTFVKVVSWYDNEIGYSNKVLDLIAHMASVNC
;
A
#
# COMPACT_ATOMS: atom_id res chain seq x y z
N MET A 1 9.59 1.56 8.05
CA MET A 1 10.35 0.30 7.88
C MET A 1 11.80 0.58 7.48
N ASN A 2 12.05 1.09 6.28
CA ASN A 2 13.41 1.29 5.78
C ASN A 2 14.29 2.18 6.68
N ASP A 3 13.77 3.29 7.16
CA ASP A 3 14.54 4.28 7.94
C ASP A 3 14.98 3.75 9.31
N LYS A 4 14.19 2.89 9.94
CA LYS A 4 14.51 2.31 11.25
C LYS A 4 15.37 1.03 11.13
N TRP A 5 15.01 0.13 10.23
CA TRP A 5 15.63 -1.21 10.17
C TRP A 5 16.38 -1.52 8.87
N GLY A 6 16.19 -0.70 7.84
CA GLY A 6 16.69 -0.97 6.50
C GLY A 6 15.96 -2.14 5.83
N ILE A 7 15.65 -2.01 4.56
CA ILE A 7 15.10 -3.10 3.75
C ILE A 7 16.20 -3.58 2.82
N THR A 8 16.52 -4.87 2.87
CA THR A 8 17.48 -5.49 1.95
C THR A 8 16.83 -5.85 0.63
N ASP A 9 15.66 -6.46 0.69
CA ASP A 9 14.83 -6.82 -0.45
C ASP A 9 13.38 -7.07 0.01
N GLY A 10 12.45 -7.11 -0.94
CA GLY A 10 11.06 -7.39 -0.62
C GLY A 10 10.15 -7.48 -1.84
N LEU A 11 9.00 -8.10 -1.61
CA LEU A 11 7.92 -8.23 -2.58
C LEU A 11 6.64 -7.60 -2.03
N MET A 12 5.97 -6.82 -2.87
CA MET A 12 4.70 -6.21 -2.55
C MET A 12 3.59 -6.83 -3.39
N THR A 13 2.52 -7.20 -2.75
CA THR A 13 1.26 -7.49 -3.45
C THR A 13 0.20 -6.51 -2.98
N THR A 14 -0.45 -5.82 -3.90
CA THR A 14 -1.67 -5.09 -3.54
C THR A 14 -2.89 -5.89 -3.97
N VAL A 15 -3.79 -6.17 -3.03
CA VAL A 15 -5.14 -6.66 -3.33
C VAL A 15 -5.99 -5.41 -3.54
N HIS A 16 -6.32 -5.15 -4.80
CA HIS A 16 -6.80 -3.86 -5.25
C HIS A 16 -8.26 -3.91 -5.71
N SER A 17 -9.04 -2.95 -5.28
CA SER A 17 -10.41 -2.77 -5.75
C SER A 17 -10.47 -2.50 -7.25
N THR A 18 -11.65 -2.56 -7.82
CA THR A 18 -11.90 -2.28 -9.23
C THR A 18 -11.59 -0.82 -9.56
N THR A 19 -11.16 -0.57 -10.80
CA THR A 19 -10.88 0.78 -11.28
C THR A 19 -11.48 0.97 -12.68
N ALA A 20 -11.64 2.22 -13.10
CA ALA A 20 -12.26 2.60 -14.38
C ALA A 20 -11.58 1.99 -15.62
N THR A 21 -10.35 1.52 -15.50
CA THR A 21 -9.62 0.89 -16.61
C THR A 21 -10.00 -0.58 -16.84
N GLN A 22 -10.72 -1.20 -15.91
CA GLN A 22 -11.13 -2.60 -16.01
C GLN A 22 -12.42 -2.76 -16.84
N LYS A 23 -12.58 -3.92 -17.43
CA LYS A 23 -13.80 -4.28 -18.18
C LYS A 23 -14.91 -4.68 -17.22
N THR A 24 -16.13 -4.22 -17.47
CA THR A 24 -17.33 -4.66 -16.73
C THR A 24 -17.78 -6.06 -17.13
N VAL A 25 -17.62 -6.40 -18.41
CA VAL A 25 -17.88 -7.72 -18.98
C VAL A 25 -16.65 -8.19 -19.78
N ASP A 26 -16.55 -9.50 -20.03
CA ASP A 26 -15.48 -10.05 -20.85
C ASP A 26 -15.44 -9.38 -22.23
N GLY A 27 -14.26 -8.95 -22.65
CA GLY A 27 -14.05 -8.31 -23.92
C GLY A 27 -12.59 -8.34 -24.37
N PRO A 28 -12.32 -8.13 -25.66
CA PRO A 28 -10.97 -8.21 -26.18
C PRO A 28 -10.06 -7.16 -25.56
N SER A 29 -8.83 -7.57 -25.27
CA SER A 29 -7.75 -6.70 -24.81
C SER A 29 -6.44 -7.15 -25.46
N MET A 30 -5.94 -6.37 -26.40
CA MET A 30 -4.76 -6.74 -27.21
C MET A 30 -3.45 -6.62 -26.43
N LYS A 31 -3.40 -5.77 -25.38
CA LYS A 31 -2.20 -5.52 -24.60
C LYS A 31 -2.13 -6.32 -23.30
N ASP A 32 -3.27 -6.60 -22.71
CA ASP A 32 -3.39 -7.31 -21.45
C ASP A 32 -4.63 -8.20 -21.48
N TRP A 33 -4.44 -9.46 -21.77
CA TRP A 33 -5.53 -10.43 -21.87
C TRP A 33 -6.30 -10.59 -20.56
N ARG A 34 -5.58 -10.54 -19.42
CA ARG A 34 -6.22 -10.60 -18.11
C ARG A 34 -7.10 -9.37 -17.85
N GLY A 35 -6.65 -8.19 -18.26
CA GLY A 35 -7.43 -6.96 -18.17
C GLY A 35 -8.66 -6.92 -19.09
N GLY A 36 -8.80 -7.87 -20.03
CA GLY A 36 -9.99 -8.08 -20.84
C GLY A 36 -11.12 -8.85 -20.14
N ARG A 37 -10.86 -9.44 -18.97
CA ARG A 37 -11.85 -10.23 -18.22
C ARG A 37 -12.70 -9.33 -17.33
N ALA A 38 -13.93 -9.78 -17.07
CA ALA A 38 -14.91 -9.07 -16.27
C ALA A 38 -14.41 -8.86 -14.82
N ALA A 39 -14.35 -7.62 -14.38
CA ALA A 39 -13.85 -7.24 -13.06
C ALA A 39 -14.71 -7.78 -11.91
N SER A 40 -16.02 -7.86 -12.12
CA SER A 40 -16.99 -8.23 -11.08
C SER A 40 -17.00 -9.71 -10.71
N GLY A 41 -16.37 -10.57 -11.50
CA GLY A 41 -16.42 -12.02 -11.32
C GLY A 41 -15.06 -12.72 -11.24
N ASN A 42 -13.96 -11.97 -11.18
CA ASN A 42 -12.62 -12.55 -11.26
C ASN A 42 -11.64 -11.96 -10.27
N ILE A 43 -10.66 -12.75 -9.87
CA ILE A 43 -9.40 -12.27 -9.30
C ILE A 43 -8.42 -12.14 -10.48
N ILE A 44 -7.96 -10.92 -10.76
CA ILE A 44 -7.17 -10.62 -11.96
C ILE A 44 -5.75 -10.19 -11.57
N PRO A 45 -4.73 -11.05 -11.76
CA PRO A 45 -3.34 -10.65 -11.58
C PRO A 45 -2.96 -9.58 -12.60
N SER A 46 -2.35 -8.50 -12.14
CA SER A 46 -1.94 -7.37 -12.97
C SER A 46 -0.57 -6.84 -12.52
N SER A 47 0.14 -6.23 -13.43
CA SER A 47 1.37 -5.50 -13.06
C SER A 47 1.03 -4.21 -12.31
N THR A 48 1.91 -3.79 -11.44
CA THR A 48 1.84 -2.47 -10.81
C THR A 48 3.17 -1.74 -10.93
N GLY A 49 3.08 -0.44 -11.21
CA GLY A 49 4.24 0.45 -11.18
C GLY A 49 4.62 0.93 -9.78
N ALA A 50 3.76 0.71 -8.78
CA ALA A 50 3.91 1.27 -7.44
C ALA A 50 5.24 0.86 -6.78
N ALA A 51 5.57 -0.42 -6.78
CA ALA A 51 6.81 -0.89 -6.18
C ALA A 51 8.07 -0.34 -6.86
N LYS A 52 8.03 -0.14 -8.19
CA LYS A 52 9.13 0.52 -8.92
C LYS A 52 9.19 2.02 -8.63
N ALA A 53 8.05 2.65 -8.40
CA ALA A 53 7.99 4.07 -8.06
C ALA A 53 8.61 4.36 -6.70
N VAL A 54 8.53 3.44 -5.74
CA VAL A 54 9.19 3.58 -4.44
C VAL A 54 10.70 3.84 -4.60
N GLY A 55 11.39 3.13 -5.49
CA GLY A 55 12.82 3.33 -5.75
C GLY A 55 13.16 4.71 -6.35
N LYS A 56 12.17 5.41 -6.95
CA LYS A 56 12.37 6.79 -7.43
C LYS A 56 12.26 7.81 -6.29
N VAL A 57 11.37 7.55 -5.33
CA VAL A 57 11.13 8.45 -4.18
C VAL A 57 12.13 8.17 -3.06
N ILE A 58 12.48 6.90 -2.85
CA ILE A 58 13.47 6.45 -1.86
C ILE A 58 14.61 5.73 -2.62
N PRO A 59 15.63 6.45 -3.10
CA PRO A 59 16.69 5.88 -3.95
C PRO A 59 17.41 4.67 -3.33
N ALA A 60 17.51 4.62 -2.00
CA ALA A 60 18.09 3.50 -1.26
C ALA A 60 17.35 2.16 -1.47
N LEU A 61 16.10 2.20 -1.93
CA LEU A 61 15.28 1.03 -2.24
C LEU A 61 15.23 0.68 -3.74
N ASN A 62 15.98 1.39 -4.57
CA ASN A 62 16.02 1.09 -5.99
C ASN A 62 16.57 -0.32 -6.24
N GLY A 63 15.82 -1.14 -6.97
CA GLY A 63 16.18 -2.53 -7.25
C GLY A 63 15.96 -3.52 -6.08
N LYS A 64 15.55 -3.04 -4.91
CA LYS A 64 15.29 -3.90 -3.73
C LYS A 64 13.81 -4.30 -3.59
N LEU A 65 12.90 -3.55 -4.19
CA LEU A 65 11.47 -3.81 -4.13
C LEU A 65 10.89 -3.98 -5.53
N THR A 66 10.03 -4.98 -5.65
CA THR A 66 9.14 -5.15 -6.80
C THR A 66 7.79 -5.68 -6.32
N GLY A 67 6.80 -5.74 -7.21
CA GLY A 67 5.49 -6.22 -6.79
C GLY A 67 4.51 -6.37 -7.93
N MET A 68 3.33 -6.84 -7.55
CA MET A 68 2.19 -7.06 -8.42
C MET A 68 0.88 -6.64 -7.76
N SER A 69 -0.17 -6.64 -8.53
CA SER A 69 -1.54 -6.38 -8.07
C SER A 69 -2.41 -7.61 -8.31
N MET A 70 -3.29 -7.91 -7.36
CA MET A 70 -4.43 -8.80 -7.53
C MET A 70 -5.69 -7.93 -7.52
N ARG A 71 -6.32 -7.74 -8.69
CA ARG A 71 -7.60 -7.03 -8.78
C ARG A 71 -8.72 -7.93 -8.30
N VAL A 72 -9.56 -7.44 -7.40
CA VAL A 72 -10.70 -8.17 -6.81
C VAL A 72 -12.01 -7.39 -7.00
N PRO A 73 -13.17 -8.06 -6.95
CA PRO A 73 -14.47 -7.42 -7.18
C PRO A 73 -14.98 -6.63 -5.96
N THR A 74 -14.17 -5.75 -5.41
CA THR A 74 -14.55 -4.74 -4.42
C THR A 74 -14.61 -3.37 -5.08
N LEU A 75 -15.50 -2.50 -4.61
CA LEU A 75 -15.76 -1.20 -5.25
C LEU A 75 -14.66 -0.20 -4.92
N ASP A 76 -14.21 -0.19 -3.68
CA ASP A 76 -13.22 0.76 -3.18
C ASP A 76 -12.48 0.15 -1.99
N VAL A 77 -11.40 0.79 -1.58
CA VAL A 77 -10.42 0.39 -0.57
C VAL A 77 -9.61 -0.85 -0.97
N SER A 78 -8.33 -0.70 -0.92
CA SER A 78 -7.33 -1.68 -1.28
C SER A 78 -6.40 -1.97 -0.10
N VAL A 79 -5.67 -3.08 -0.17
CA VAL A 79 -4.71 -3.46 0.87
C VAL A 79 -3.37 -3.81 0.25
N VAL A 80 -2.30 -3.35 0.89
CA VAL A 80 -0.91 -3.73 0.59
C VAL A 80 -0.48 -4.85 1.52
N ASP A 81 0.02 -5.92 0.95
CA ASP A 81 0.83 -6.96 1.57
C ASP A 81 2.28 -6.70 1.19
N LEU A 82 3.10 -6.30 2.15
CA LEU A 82 4.53 -6.07 1.94
C LEU A 82 5.35 -7.07 2.75
N THR A 83 5.99 -8.00 2.05
CA THR A 83 6.90 -8.98 2.64
C THR A 83 8.34 -8.55 2.37
N VAL A 84 9.12 -8.36 3.43
CA VAL A 84 10.49 -7.82 3.35
C VAL A 84 11.49 -8.55 4.24
N ASN A 85 12.74 -8.55 3.80
CA ASN A 85 13.89 -8.81 4.64
C ASN A 85 14.43 -7.50 5.20
N LEU A 86 14.70 -7.48 6.51
CA LEU A 86 15.26 -6.33 7.23
C LEU A 86 16.78 -6.50 7.38
N ALA A 87 17.51 -5.40 7.28
CA ALA A 87 18.95 -5.37 7.52
C ALA A 87 19.29 -5.46 9.02
N LYS A 88 18.41 -4.92 9.87
CA LYS A 88 18.51 -5.00 11.32
C LYS A 88 17.33 -5.79 11.85
N PRO A 89 17.55 -6.74 12.79
CA PRO A 89 16.46 -7.50 13.36
C PRO A 89 15.51 -6.59 14.16
N ALA A 90 14.23 -6.95 14.14
CA ALA A 90 13.18 -6.31 14.93
C ALA A 90 12.09 -7.32 15.23
N THR A 91 11.62 -7.37 16.45
CA THR A 91 10.41 -8.12 16.78
C THR A 91 9.18 -7.46 16.15
N TYR A 92 8.14 -8.24 15.89
CA TYR A 92 6.91 -7.67 15.34
C TYR A 92 6.27 -6.64 16.28
N ALA A 93 6.42 -6.83 17.60
CA ALA A 93 5.95 -5.86 18.59
C ALA A 93 6.67 -4.50 18.49
N GLU A 94 7.99 -4.50 18.26
CA GLU A 94 8.76 -3.28 18.03
C GLU A 94 8.33 -2.58 16.73
N ILE A 95 8.01 -3.34 15.68
CA ILE A 95 7.48 -2.79 14.43
C ILE A 95 6.13 -2.12 14.68
N CYS A 96 5.20 -2.79 15.37
CA CYS A 96 3.89 -2.22 15.71
C CYS A 96 4.03 -0.95 16.56
N ALA A 97 4.87 -0.97 17.58
CA ALA A 97 5.11 0.19 18.46
C ALA A 97 5.65 1.39 17.64
N ALA A 98 6.60 1.15 16.75
CA ALA A 98 7.17 2.19 15.91
C ALA A 98 6.16 2.77 14.89
N MET A 99 5.30 1.93 14.32
CA MET A 99 4.23 2.39 13.43
C MET A 99 3.19 3.21 14.16
N LYS A 100 2.83 2.81 15.38
CA LYS A 100 1.91 3.57 16.24
C LYS A 100 2.50 4.93 16.59
N GLU A 101 3.75 4.97 17.07
CA GLU A 101 4.46 6.21 17.38
C GLU A 101 4.48 7.17 16.17
N ALA A 102 4.83 6.66 14.98
CA ALA A 102 4.87 7.47 13.77
C ALA A 102 3.47 8.00 13.39
N SER A 103 2.42 7.19 13.52
CA SER A 103 1.04 7.58 13.19
C SER A 103 0.48 8.65 14.13
N GLU A 104 0.92 8.69 15.37
CA GLU A 104 0.53 9.69 16.37
C GLU A 104 1.44 10.93 16.32
N GLY A 105 2.66 10.79 15.79
CA GLY A 105 3.72 11.79 15.73
C GLY A 105 3.96 12.37 14.34
N GLU A 106 5.12 12.06 13.76
CA GLU A 106 5.64 12.69 12.55
C GLU A 106 4.81 12.44 11.28
N LEU A 107 4.09 11.31 11.21
CA LEU A 107 3.24 10.93 10.09
C LEU A 107 1.74 11.08 10.40
N LYS A 108 1.40 11.84 11.43
CA LYS A 108 -0.01 12.11 11.78
C LYS A 108 -0.78 12.68 10.59
N GLY A 109 -1.95 12.09 10.29
CA GLY A 109 -2.76 12.45 9.13
C GLY A 109 -2.31 11.84 7.79
N VAL A 110 -1.15 11.18 7.77
CA VAL A 110 -0.64 10.45 6.60
C VAL A 110 -0.69 8.94 6.85
N LEU A 111 -0.12 8.51 7.98
CA LEU A 111 -0.16 7.14 8.44
C LEU A 111 -1.25 6.98 9.50
N GLY A 112 -2.08 5.96 9.34
CA GLY A 112 -2.98 5.46 10.37
C GLY A 112 -2.45 4.19 11.01
N TYR A 113 -3.02 3.80 12.14
CA TYR A 113 -2.70 2.59 12.88
C TYR A 113 -3.97 1.98 13.45
N THR A 114 -4.15 0.68 13.33
CA THR A 114 -5.26 -0.04 13.93
C THR A 114 -4.84 -1.36 14.56
N GLU A 115 -5.50 -1.71 15.66
CA GLU A 115 -5.45 -3.02 16.32
C GLU A 115 -6.81 -3.72 16.28
N ASP A 116 -7.78 -3.16 15.58
CA ASP A 116 -9.11 -3.72 15.44
C ASP A 116 -9.17 -4.82 14.37
N ALA A 117 -10.16 -5.67 14.43
CA ALA A 117 -10.41 -6.71 13.43
C ALA A 117 -11.21 -6.09 12.27
N VAL A 118 -10.55 -5.33 11.44
CA VAL A 118 -11.12 -4.50 10.36
C VAL A 118 -11.14 -5.23 9.00
N VAL A 119 -11.98 -4.72 8.11
CA VAL A 119 -12.06 -5.10 6.71
C VAL A 119 -12.05 -3.85 5.82
N SER A 120 -11.96 -4.02 4.50
CA SER A 120 -11.83 -2.91 3.55
C SER A 120 -12.88 -1.82 3.71
N SER A 121 -14.15 -2.16 3.92
CA SER A 121 -15.24 -1.18 4.02
C SER A 121 -15.17 -0.26 5.24
N ASP A 122 -14.38 -0.60 6.26
CA ASP A 122 -14.16 0.26 7.43
C ASP A 122 -13.32 1.50 7.11
N PHE A 123 -12.65 1.51 5.95
CA PHE A 123 -11.78 2.60 5.52
C PHE A 123 -12.32 3.42 4.35
N LEU A 124 -13.59 3.23 3.99
CA LEU A 124 -14.22 4.06 2.94
C LEU A 124 -14.20 5.53 3.35
N GLY A 125 -13.62 6.37 2.49
CA GLY A 125 -13.48 7.81 2.72
C GLY A 125 -12.33 8.19 3.67
N ASP A 126 -11.47 7.25 4.08
CA ASP A 126 -10.30 7.57 4.90
C ASP A 126 -9.25 8.31 4.06
N THR A 127 -8.94 9.54 4.46
CA THR A 127 -8.01 10.43 3.74
C THR A 127 -6.55 10.13 4.01
N ARG A 128 -6.25 9.29 5.01
CA ARG A 128 -4.87 8.84 5.26
C ARG A 128 -4.41 7.91 4.15
N THR A 129 -3.18 8.06 3.72
CA THR A 129 -2.65 7.33 2.56
C THR A 129 -2.23 5.90 2.86
N SER A 130 -2.06 5.54 4.13
CA SER A 130 -1.72 4.20 4.57
C SER A 130 -2.20 3.99 6.00
N ILE A 131 -2.95 2.94 6.26
CA ILE A 131 -3.38 2.57 7.61
C ILE A 131 -2.77 1.21 7.95
N PHE A 132 -1.77 1.22 8.83
CA PHE A 132 -1.08 0.02 9.27
C PHE A 132 -2.01 -0.86 10.10
N ASP A 133 -2.14 -2.12 9.71
CA ASP A 133 -2.92 -3.14 10.41
C ASP A 133 -1.99 -4.01 11.26
N ALA A 134 -1.98 -3.75 12.56
CA ALA A 134 -1.10 -4.43 13.49
C ALA A 134 -1.47 -5.92 13.70
N LYS A 135 -2.73 -6.30 13.45
CA LYS A 135 -3.16 -7.70 13.62
C LYS A 135 -3.04 -8.55 12.36
N ALA A 136 -2.93 -7.93 11.19
CA ALA A 136 -2.87 -8.67 9.93
C ALA A 136 -1.43 -9.06 9.52
N GLY A 137 -0.39 -8.45 10.11
CA GLY A 137 0.99 -8.75 9.79
C GLY A 137 1.54 -9.99 10.48
N ILE A 138 2.66 -10.49 9.99
CA ILE A 138 3.31 -11.73 10.46
C ILE A 138 4.83 -11.53 10.44
N ALA A 139 5.53 -11.93 11.50
CA ALA A 139 6.98 -12.10 11.48
C ALA A 139 7.31 -13.60 11.50
N LEU A 140 8.03 -14.07 10.49
CA LEU A 140 8.57 -15.44 10.48
C LEU A 140 9.86 -15.54 11.28
N THR A 141 10.70 -14.50 11.16
CA THR A 141 11.91 -14.29 11.94
C THR A 141 12.02 -12.81 12.27
N ASP A 142 12.98 -12.41 13.11
CA ASP A 142 13.22 -11.00 13.43
C ASP A 142 13.70 -10.17 12.23
N THR A 143 14.04 -10.81 11.10
CA THR A 143 14.47 -10.14 9.88
C THR A 143 13.56 -10.39 8.68
N PHE A 144 12.64 -11.35 8.75
CA PHE A 144 11.71 -11.64 7.65
C PHE A 144 10.26 -11.45 8.09
N VAL A 145 9.66 -10.37 7.62
CA VAL A 145 8.37 -9.89 8.10
C VAL A 145 7.42 -9.56 6.95
N LYS A 146 6.15 -9.76 7.20
CA LYS A 146 5.04 -9.29 6.38
C LYS A 146 4.30 -8.21 7.16
N VAL A 147 4.12 -7.05 6.56
CA VAL A 147 3.29 -5.98 7.09
C VAL A 147 2.13 -5.69 6.14
N VAL A 148 1.01 -5.30 6.72
CA VAL A 148 -0.24 -5.06 5.99
C VAL A 148 -0.68 -3.63 6.24
N SER A 149 -1.13 -2.96 5.18
CA SER A 149 -1.71 -1.61 5.29
C SER A 149 -2.87 -1.42 4.33
N TRP A 150 -3.92 -0.75 4.82
CA TRP A 150 -5.11 -0.38 4.07
C TRP A 150 -4.96 1.02 3.46
N TYR A 151 -5.67 1.28 2.38
CA TYR A 151 -5.78 2.61 1.79
C TYR A 151 -7.03 2.72 0.92
N ASP A 152 -7.70 3.86 1.03
CA ASP A 152 -8.74 4.23 0.05
C ASP A 152 -8.03 4.72 -1.21
N ASN A 153 -8.13 3.93 -2.28
CA ASN A 153 -7.42 4.19 -3.54
C ASN A 153 -7.99 5.35 -4.34
N GLU A 154 -9.17 5.88 -3.97
CA GLU A 154 -9.81 7.00 -4.62
C GLU A 154 -9.51 8.32 -3.88
N ILE A 155 -9.82 8.37 -2.58
CA ILE A 155 -9.76 9.64 -1.83
C ILE A 155 -8.36 9.97 -1.31
N GLY A 156 -7.57 8.95 -0.95
CA GLY A 156 -6.24 9.16 -0.37
C GLY A 156 -5.30 9.95 -1.28
N TYR A 157 -5.19 9.55 -2.56
CA TYR A 157 -4.38 10.27 -3.55
C TYR A 157 -4.91 11.70 -3.80
N SER A 158 -6.23 11.84 -3.94
CA SER A 158 -6.86 13.15 -4.21
C SER A 158 -6.56 14.15 -3.10
N ASN A 159 -6.62 13.73 -1.84
CA ASN A 159 -6.24 14.58 -0.70
C ASN A 159 -4.75 14.96 -0.75
N LYS A 160 -3.86 14.05 -1.10
CA LYS A 160 -2.43 14.37 -1.18
C LYS A 160 -2.08 15.33 -2.31
N VAL A 161 -2.86 15.34 -3.39
CA VAL A 161 -2.72 16.39 -4.43
C VAL A 161 -3.06 17.77 -3.85
N LEU A 162 -4.13 17.88 -3.05
CA LEU A 162 -4.48 19.13 -2.37
C LEU A 162 -3.41 19.56 -1.36
N ASP A 163 -2.90 18.63 -0.57
CA ASP A 163 -1.81 18.89 0.37
C ASP A 163 -0.55 19.40 -0.36
N LEU A 164 -0.22 18.80 -1.51
CA LEU A 164 0.93 19.22 -2.31
C LEU A 164 0.73 20.64 -2.87
N ILE A 165 -0.46 20.97 -3.35
CA ILE A 165 -0.81 22.33 -3.83
C ILE A 165 -0.64 23.34 -2.69
N ALA A 166 -1.17 23.04 -1.49
CA ALA A 166 -1.02 23.88 -0.32
C ALA A 166 0.46 24.07 0.08
N HIS A 167 1.22 22.97 0.07
CA HIS A 167 2.65 23.03 0.33
C HIS A 167 3.40 23.91 -0.71
N MET A 168 3.14 23.71 -1.99
CA MET A 168 3.75 24.53 -3.06
C MET A 168 3.42 26.01 -2.87
N ALA A 169 2.20 26.36 -2.51
CA ALA A 169 1.81 27.74 -2.22
C ALA A 169 2.59 28.32 -1.03
N SER A 170 2.83 27.51 0.02
CA SER A 170 3.53 27.97 1.23
C SER A 170 5.03 28.20 1.04
N VAL A 171 5.67 27.52 0.08
CA VAL A 171 7.12 27.67 -0.17
C VAL A 171 7.45 28.62 -1.31
N ASN A 172 6.46 29.05 -2.09
CA ASN A 172 6.63 30.00 -3.20
C ASN A 172 6.15 31.43 -2.86
N CYS A 173 5.87 31.71 -1.58
CA CYS A 173 5.52 33.05 -1.07
C CYS A 173 6.73 33.77 -0.49
#